data_4ab5266acaf5da07c80c18b4cf97122a
#
_entry.id   4ab5266acaf5da07c80c18b4cf97122a
#
_cell.length_a   1.000
_cell.length_b   1.000
_cell.length_c   1.000
_cell.angle_alpha   90.00
_cell.angle_beta   90.00
_cell.angle_gamma   90.00
#
_symmetry.space_group_name_H-M   'P 1'
#
loop_
_entity.id
_entity.type
_entity.pdbx_description
1 polymer ?
#
loop_
_entity_poly.entity_id
_entity_poly.type
_entity_poly.pdbx_seq_one_letter_code
_entity_poly.pdbx_strand_id
1 'polypeptide(L)'
;PNDTKTLTPTNPKETPKGPTIEEMLQEIEDQFANTNIQAPVLKQSYNLGTGQGKNNPNVYKNQAVNFYVDAPTAHWEGDLMIGHVEIESYPTQMTIQYGNGDEGSFYTMGKPVSRARGEEPRKTATSYVYKRSGNFHAYATVSYSGRFRVNGGNWQALDVVLTKDTVDPLLIRVWWVDVGRVGGT
;
A
#
# COMPACT_ATOMS: atom_id res chain seq x y z
N PRO A 1 7.23 -83.66 2.82
CA PRO A 1 7.50 -82.35 3.38
C PRO A 1 6.81 -81.30 2.50
N ASN A 2 5.77 -80.65 3.07
CA ASN A 2 4.99 -79.63 2.41
C ASN A 2 5.60 -78.25 2.71
N ASP A 3 6.18 -77.60 1.70
CA ASP A 3 6.58 -76.21 1.77
C ASP A 3 5.36 -75.34 1.54
N THR A 4 4.78 -74.82 2.61
CA THR A 4 3.75 -73.81 2.58
C THR A 4 4.41 -72.43 2.38
N LYS A 5 4.49 -71.94 1.13
CA LYS A 5 4.87 -70.55 0.86
C LYS A 5 3.79 -69.60 1.37
N THR A 6 4.09 -68.92 2.45
CA THR A 6 3.30 -67.79 2.95
C THR A 6 3.43 -66.63 1.97
N LEU A 7 2.36 -66.33 1.26
CA LEU A 7 2.26 -65.11 0.46
C LEU A 7 2.04 -63.90 1.38
N THR A 8 3.04 -63.06 1.49
CA THR A 8 2.90 -61.73 2.15
C THR A 8 1.97 -60.85 1.31
N PRO A 9 0.92 -60.26 1.86
CA PRO A 9 0.07 -59.36 1.11
C PRO A 9 0.91 -58.12 0.75
N THR A 10 1.10 -57.88 -0.54
CA THR A 10 1.67 -56.66 -1.09
C THR A 10 0.64 -55.56 -0.83
N ASN A 11 1.04 -54.60 0.02
CA ASN A 11 0.25 -53.41 0.29
C ASN A 11 -0.05 -52.69 -1.05
N PRO A 12 -1.29 -52.32 -1.35
CA PRO A 12 -1.57 -51.58 -2.58
C PRO A 12 -0.76 -50.31 -2.56
N LYS A 13 0.05 -50.09 -3.60
CA LYS A 13 0.75 -48.82 -3.82
C LYS A 13 -0.31 -47.74 -3.84
N GLU A 14 -0.33 -46.87 -2.81
CA GLU A 14 -1.17 -45.69 -2.80
C GLU A 14 -0.86 -44.90 -4.08
N THR A 15 -1.88 -44.74 -4.90
CA THR A 15 -1.79 -43.87 -6.10
C THR A 15 -1.53 -42.45 -5.59
N PRO A 16 -0.54 -41.72 -6.09
CA PRO A 16 -0.31 -40.34 -5.66
C PRO A 16 -1.59 -39.54 -5.83
N LYS A 17 -2.13 -39.07 -4.74
CA LYS A 17 -3.32 -38.20 -4.75
C LYS A 17 -2.87 -36.88 -5.39
N GLY A 18 -3.50 -36.47 -6.49
CA GLY A 18 -3.22 -35.17 -7.10
C GLY A 18 -3.47 -34.02 -6.11
N PRO A 19 -2.97 -32.82 -6.41
CA PRO A 19 -3.14 -31.65 -5.52
C PRO A 19 -4.62 -31.36 -5.27
N THR A 20 -4.92 -30.97 -4.04
CA THR A 20 -6.28 -30.54 -3.64
C THR A 20 -6.53 -29.11 -4.11
N ILE A 21 -7.79 -28.69 -4.14
CA ILE A 21 -8.16 -27.29 -4.45
C ILE A 21 -7.53 -26.33 -3.44
N GLU A 22 -7.49 -26.72 -2.17
CA GLU A 22 -6.88 -25.92 -1.10
C GLU A 22 -5.38 -25.73 -1.33
N GLU A 23 -4.66 -26.78 -1.72
CA GLU A 23 -3.22 -26.68 -2.05
C GLU A 23 -2.97 -25.77 -3.26
N MET A 24 -3.83 -25.83 -4.27
CA MET A 24 -3.74 -24.97 -5.46
C MET A 24 -4.03 -23.49 -5.12
N LEU A 25 -5.03 -23.22 -4.27
CA LEU A 25 -5.32 -21.86 -3.81
C LEU A 25 -4.20 -21.32 -2.94
N GLN A 26 -3.63 -22.13 -2.05
CA GLN A 26 -2.48 -21.75 -1.23
C GLN A 26 -1.28 -21.36 -2.10
N GLU A 27 -1.02 -22.08 -3.18
CA GLU A 27 0.06 -21.75 -4.11
C GLU A 27 -0.16 -20.36 -4.75
N ILE A 28 -1.41 -20.00 -5.10
CA ILE A 28 -1.75 -18.69 -5.63
C ILE A 28 -1.53 -17.60 -4.56
N GLU A 29 -1.97 -17.84 -3.32
CA GLU A 29 -1.78 -16.91 -2.19
C GLU A 29 -0.29 -16.71 -1.88
N ASP A 30 0.49 -17.77 -1.89
CA ASP A 30 1.95 -17.72 -1.69
C ASP A 30 2.62 -16.93 -2.83
N GLN A 31 2.18 -17.12 -4.06
CA GLN A 31 2.68 -16.35 -5.20
C GLN A 31 2.29 -14.86 -5.09
N PHE A 32 1.08 -14.55 -4.66
CA PHE A 32 0.67 -13.17 -4.38
C PHE A 32 1.53 -12.55 -3.28
N ALA A 33 1.76 -13.26 -2.17
CA ALA A 33 2.60 -12.81 -1.06
C ALA A 33 4.05 -12.52 -1.50
N ASN A 34 4.55 -13.27 -2.47
CA ASN A 34 5.89 -13.10 -3.04
C ASN A 34 5.95 -12.12 -4.23
N THR A 35 4.83 -11.52 -4.63
CA THR A 35 4.81 -10.54 -5.71
C THR A 35 5.65 -9.31 -5.34
N ASN A 36 6.56 -8.95 -6.22
CA ASN A 36 7.43 -7.79 -6.01
C ASN A 36 6.65 -6.49 -6.28
N ILE A 37 5.97 -5.98 -5.25
CA ILE A 37 5.32 -4.67 -5.28
C ILE A 37 6.39 -3.62 -4.93
N GLN A 38 6.60 -2.64 -5.80
CA GLN A 38 7.49 -1.52 -5.52
C GLN A 38 7.01 -0.75 -4.30
N ALA A 39 7.95 -0.23 -3.52
CA ALA A 39 7.63 0.55 -2.33
C ALA A 39 6.79 1.80 -2.69
N PRO A 40 5.70 2.07 -1.95
CA PRO A 40 4.92 3.27 -2.15
C PRO A 40 5.71 4.52 -1.75
N VAL A 41 5.33 5.67 -2.29
CA VAL A 41 5.97 6.96 -2.01
C VAL A 41 4.94 7.94 -1.49
N LEU A 42 5.11 8.40 -0.24
CA LEU A 42 4.28 9.43 0.36
C LEU A 42 4.67 10.81 -0.19
N LYS A 43 3.67 11.61 -0.58
CA LYS A 43 3.84 12.94 -1.15
C LYS A 43 2.85 13.93 -0.54
N GLN A 44 3.12 15.22 -0.71
CA GLN A 44 2.22 16.30 -0.35
C GLN A 44 2.06 17.29 -1.50
N SER A 45 0.94 18.03 -1.54
CA SER A 45 0.65 18.99 -2.61
C SER A 45 0.70 20.46 -2.19
N TYR A 46 0.37 20.79 -0.96
CA TYR A 46 0.34 22.18 -0.50
C TYR A 46 1.60 22.52 0.27
N ASN A 47 2.59 23.02 -0.45
CA ASN A 47 3.81 23.53 0.14
C ASN A 47 3.85 25.07 0.05
N LEU A 48 4.65 25.67 0.93
CA LEU A 48 4.97 27.10 0.86
C LEU A 48 6.02 27.32 -0.22
N GLY A 49 5.70 28.20 -1.14
CA GLY A 49 6.66 28.62 -2.13
C GLY A 49 6.04 28.80 -3.49
N THR A 50 6.70 29.62 -4.25
CA THR A 50 6.33 29.99 -5.59
C THR A 50 6.68 28.88 -6.56
N GLY A 51 5.80 27.90 -6.71
CA GLY A 51 5.80 26.96 -7.82
C GLY A 51 7.07 26.14 -8.08
N GLN A 52 8.04 26.19 -7.20
CA GLN A 52 9.33 25.57 -7.36
C GLN A 52 9.37 24.23 -6.61
N GLY A 53 9.07 23.18 -7.32
CA GLY A 53 9.49 21.84 -6.95
C GLY A 53 8.53 21.07 -6.05
N LYS A 54 8.27 19.88 -6.51
CA LYS A 54 7.48 18.81 -5.89
C LYS A 54 7.99 18.37 -4.49
N ASN A 55 9.08 18.94 -4.01
CA ASN A 55 9.78 18.52 -2.79
C ASN A 55 9.97 19.64 -1.75
N ASN A 56 9.20 20.73 -1.83
CA ASN A 56 9.29 21.75 -0.80
C ASN A 56 8.60 21.25 0.48
N PRO A 57 9.33 21.01 1.60
CA PRO A 57 8.76 20.48 2.83
C PRO A 57 8.00 21.52 3.65
N ASN A 58 8.01 22.79 3.27
CA ASN A 58 7.52 23.89 4.09
C ASN A 58 6.00 24.03 4.01
N VAL A 59 5.33 24.08 5.15
CA VAL A 59 3.89 24.31 5.32
C VAL A 59 3.65 25.26 6.48
N TYR A 60 2.47 25.88 6.56
CA TYR A 60 2.11 26.72 7.70
C TYR A 60 1.33 25.92 8.76
N LYS A 61 1.60 26.26 10.02
CA LYS A 61 0.79 25.82 11.15
C LYS A 61 -0.68 26.22 10.93
N ASN A 62 -1.59 25.33 11.31
CA ASN A 62 -3.04 25.48 11.15
C ASN A 62 -3.58 25.52 9.70
N GLN A 63 -2.74 25.30 8.70
CA GLN A 63 -3.18 25.12 7.33
C GLN A 63 -3.29 23.63 6.95
N ALA A 64 -4.23 23.34 6.05
CA ALA A 64 -4.41 21.99 5.55
C ALA A 64 -3.23 21.60 4.63
N VAL A 65 -2.64 20.45 4.87
CA VAL A 65 -1.65 19.80 4.00
C VAL A 65 -2.33 18.62 3.34
N ASN A 66 -2.33 18.57 2.03
CA ASN A 66 -2.88 17.44 1.30
C ASN A 66 -1.81 16.37 1.12
N PHE A 67 -2.07 15.19 1.66
CA PHE A 67 -1.22 14.02 1.49
C PHE A 67 -1.79 13.08 0.43
N TYR A 68 -0.92 12.41 -0.29
CA TYR A 68 -1.27 11.34 -1.22
C TYR A 68 -0.10 10.37 -1.36
N VAL A 69 -0.40 9.15 -1.79
CA VAL A 69 0.61 8.11 -1.96
C VAL A 69 0.62 7.65 -3.41
N ASP A 70 1.81 7.67 -4.02
CA ASP A 70 2.07 6.91 -5.23
C ASP A 70 2.25 5.44 -4.83
N ALA A 71 1.22 4.65 -5.08
CA ALA A 71 1.19 3.23 -4.76
C ALA A 71 1.02 2.44 -6.07
N PRO A 72 2.09 1.85 -6.61
CA PRO A 72 2.02 1.13 -7.87
C PRO A 72 1.23 -0.17 -7.71
N THR A 73 0.50 -0.54 -8.77
CA THR A 73 -0.06 -1.88 -8.92
C THR A 73 1.03 -2.85 -9.37
N ALA A 74 0.85 -4.13 -9.10
CA ALA A 74 1.72 -5.18 -9.63
C ALA A 74 0.90 -6.24 -10.36
N HIS A 75 1.50 -6.82 -11.38
CA HIS A 75 0.93 -7.92 -12.16
C HIS A 75 1.96 -9.04 -12.21
N TRP A 76 1.49 -10.26 -12.04
CA TRP A 76 2.25 -11.47 -12.20
C TRP A 76 1.45 -12.45 -13.06
N GLU A 77 2.13 -13.18 -13.92
CA GLU A 77 1.54 -14.28 -14.69
C GLU A 77 2.51 -15.45 -14.78
N GLY A 78 2.00 -16.66 -14.77
CA GLY A 78 2.79 -17.88 -14.86
C GLY A 78 1.95 -19.14 -14.68
N ASP A 79 2.61 -20.29 -14.81
CA ASP A 79 1.96 -21.58 -14.66
C ASP A 79 2.12 -22.09 -13.22
N LEU A 80 1.00 -22.39 -12.59
CA LEU A 80 0.90 -23.03 -11.30
C LEU A 80 0.21 -24.40 -11.43
N MET A 81 0.07 -25.14 -10.32
CA MET A 81 -0.57 -26.47 -10.34
C MET A 81 -1.97 -26.47 -10.96
N ILE A 82 -2.71 -25.38 -10.82
CA ILE A 82 -4.09 -25.23 -11.34
C ILE A 82 -4.14 -24.86 -12.84
N GLY A 83 -3.01 -24.42 -13.43
CA GLY A 83 -2.91 -23.96 -14.82
C GLY A 83 -2.24 -22.62 -14.94
N HIS A 84 -2.48 -21.92 -16.06
CA HIS A 84 -1.96 -20.57 -16.26
C HIS A 84 -2.71 -19.57 -15.41
N VAL A 85 -2.01 -18.87 -14.52
CA VAL A 85 -2.58 -17.96 -13.53
C VAL A 85 -2.05 -16.55 -13.76
N GLU A 86 -2.96 -15.59 -13.73
CA GLU A 86 -2.63 -14.16 -13.64
C GLU A 86 -3.05 -13.63 -12.27
N ILE A 87 -2.19 -12.84 -11.66
CA ILE A 87 -2.43 -12.21 -10.36
C ILE A 87 -2.22 -10.71 -10.49
N GLU A 88 -3.17 -9.92 -10.01
CA GLU A 88 -3.05 -8.47 -9.91
C GLU A 88 -3.10 -8.03 -8.46
N SER A 89 -2.18 -7.13 -8.09
CA SER A 89 -2.12 -6.48 -6.77
C SER A 89 -2.45 -5.01 -6.93
N TYR A 90 -3.34 -4.47 -6.10
CA TYR A 90 -3.75 -3.07 -6.15
C TYR A 90 -3.92 -2.48 -4.74
N PRO A 91 -3.58 -1.18 -4.55
CA PRO A 91 -3.70 -0.54 -3.25
C PRO A 91 -5.16 -0.28 -2.89
N THR A 92 -5.54 -0.55 -1.63
CA THR A 92 -6.91 -0.41 -1.14
C THR A 92 -7.05 0.53 0.04
N GLN A 93 -6.02 0.63 0.87
CA GLN A 93 -6.02 1.47 2.07
C GLN A 93 -4.63 2.03 2.30
N MET A 94 -4.55 3.25 2.80
CA MET A 94 -3.31 3.81 3.34
C MET A 94 -3.52 4.27 4.78
N THR A 95 -2.49 4.12 5.61
CA THR A 95 -2.38 4.73 6.93
C THR A 95 -1.17 5.64 6.93
N ILE A 96 -1.36 6.91 7.29
CA ILE A 96 -0.31 7.92 7.35
C ILE A 96 -0.01 8.22 8.81
N GLN A 97 1.25 8.10 9.20
CA GLN A 97 1.80 8.58 10.47
C GLN A 97 2.43 9.95 10.21
N TYR A 98 1.91 10.99 10.85
CA TYR A 98 2.30 12.38 10.55
C TYR A 98 3.58 12.85 11.25
N GLY A 99 4.25 11.96 12.00
CA GLY A 99 5.50 12.24 12.69
C GLY A 99 5.37 13.02 14.00
N ASN A 100 4.17 13.36 14.42
CA ASN A 100 3.85 14.08 15.67
C ASN A 100 3.06 13.23 16.68
N GLY A 101 2.91 11.95 16.41
CA GLY A 101 2.13 11.00 17.18
C GLY A 101 0.71 10.76 16.66
N ASP A 102 0.25 11.60 15.74
CA ASP A 102 -1.05 11.42 15.10
C ASP A 102 -0.94 10.51 13.86
N GLU A 103 -2.03 9.81 13.55
CA GLU A 103 -2.18 9.00 12.34
C GLU A 103 -3.56 9.18 11.72
N GLY A 104 -3.67 8.82 10.42
CA GLY A 104 -4.93 8.81 9.70
C GLY A 104 -4.98 7.64 8.73
N SER A 105 -6.12 6.94 8.66
CA SER A 105 -6.35 5.83 7.75
C SER A 105 -7.41 6.17 6.72
N PHE A 106 -7.18 5.80 5.46
CA PHE A 106 -7.98 6.21 4.32
C PHE A 106 -8.14 5.05 3.34
N TYR A 107 -9.34 4.86 2.81
CA TYR A 107 -9.62 3.89 1.72
C TYR A 107 -9.38 4.48 0.32
N THR A 108 -8.51 5.45 0.24
CA THR A 108 -8.04 6.10 -0.99
C THR A 108 -6.58 6.44 -0.85
N MET A 109 -5.85 6.42 -1.95
CA MET A 109 -4.44 6.87 -1.99
C MET A 109 -4.32 8.40 -2.06
N GLY A 110 -5.43 9.11 -2.06
CA GLY A 110 -5.43 10.55 -2.34
C GLY A 110 -4.99 10.85 -3.78
N LYS A 111 -4.82 12.11 -4.06
CA LYS A 111 -4.30 12.60 -5.35
C LYS A 111 -3.66 13.96 -5.17
N PRO A 112 -2.72 14.34 -6.05
CA PRO A 112 -2.18 15.69 -6.05
C PRO A 112 -3.29 16.70 -6.33
N VAL A 113 -3.21 17.84 -5.64
CA VAL A 113 -4.08 18.99 -5.87
C VAL A 113 -3.22 20.21 -6.12
N SER A 114 -3.71 21.12 -6.96
CA SER A 114 -3.08 22.40 -7.23
C SER A 114 -3.89 23.52 -6.61
N ARG A 115 -3.24 24.62 -6.28
CA ARG A 115 -3.89 25.87 -5.91
C ARG A 115 -3.25 27.04 -6.66
N ALA A 116 -4.03 28.06 -6.93
CA ALA A 116 -3.49 29.31 -7.44
C ALA A 116 -2.72 30.06 -6.34
N ARG A 117 -1.83 30.96 -6.76
CA ARG A 117 -1.08 31.81 -5.82
C ARG A 117 -2.06 32.67 -5.01
N GLY A 118 -1.96 32.64 -3.68
CA GLY A 118 -2.80 33.40 -2.77
C GLY A 118 -4.12 32.72 -2.41
N GLU A 119 -4.45 31.56 -2.99
CA GLU A 119 -5.60 30.78 -2.54
C GLU A 119 -5.28 30.00 -1.27
N GLU A 120 -6.26 29.90 -0.38
CA GLU A 120 -6.16 29.03 0.79
C GLU A 120 -6.15 27.53 0.39
N PRO A 121 -5.38 26.69 1.08
CA PRO A 121 -5.39 25.26 0.83
C PRO A 121 -6.77 24.66 1.02
N ARG A 122 -7.28 23.98 0.00
CA ARG A 122 -8.55 23.25 0.08
C ARG A 122 -8.34 21.97 0.88
N LYS A 123 -9.26 21.69 1.80
CA LYS A 123 -9.29 20.40 2.48
C LYS A 123 -9.74 19.31 1.52
N THR A 124 -9.01 18.20 1.51
CA THR A 124 -9.36 16.97 0.81
C THR A 124 -9.65 15.88 1.85
N ALA A 125 -10.07 14.69 1.40
CA ALA A 125 -10.27 13.55 2.29
C ALA A 125 -8.99 13.14 3.02
N THR A 126 -7.81 13.42 2.44
CA THR A 126 -6.49 13.04 2.96
C THR A 126 -5.69 14.22 3.50
N SER A 127 -6.36 15.34 3.80
CA SER A 127 -5.72 16.51 4.39
C SER A 127 -5.52 16.34 5.89
N TYR A 128 -4.38 16.84 6.36
CA TYR A 128 -4.04 16.92 7.78
C TYR A 128 -3.62 18.36 8.14
N VAL A 129 -3.82 18.77 9.39
CA VAL A 129 -3.51 20.11 9.88
C VAL A 129 -2.58 20.01 11.08
N TYR A 130 -1.32 20.41 10.92
CA TYR A 130 -0.37 20.49 12.04
C TYR A 130 -0.70 21.62 12.99
N LYS A 131 -0.80 21.30 14.27
CA LYS A 131 -1.12 22.26 15.35
C LYS A 131 0.10 22.85 16.05
N ARG A 132 1.29 22.35 15.76
CA ARG A 132 2.57 22.83 16.29
C ARG A 132 3.54 23.06 15.15
N SER A 133 4.41 24.05 15.30
CA SER A 133 5.56 24.24 14.43
C SER A 133 6.65 23.21 14.74
N GLY A 134 7.49 22.90 13.77
CA GLY A 134 8.58 21.95 13.92
C GLY A 134 8.85 21.17 12.65
N ASN A 135 9.79 20.25 12.73
CA ASN A 135 10.13 19.31 11.67
C ASN A 135 9.52 17.95 12.02
N PHE A 136 8.72 17.43 11.11
CA PHE A 136 8.05 16.14 11.25
C PHE A 136 8.44 15.23 10.10
N HIS A 137 8.60 13.94 10.39
CA HIS A 137 8.88 12.92 9.40
C HIS A 137 7.64 12.03 9.27
N ALA A 138 6.90 12.21 8.18
CA ALA A 138 5.71 11.44 7.91
C ALA A 138 6.03 10.17 7.12
N TYR A 139 5.33 9.09 7.43
CA TYR A 139 5.43 7.79 6.76
C TYR A 139 4.04 7.32 6.35
N ALA A 140 3.97 6.42 5.40
CA ALA A 140 2.73 5.75 5.09
C ALA A 140 2.94 4.24 4.98
N THR A 141 1.90 3.50 5.40
CA THR A 141 1.74 2.07 5.15
C THR A 141 0.57 1.90 4.20
N VAL A 142 0.76 1.15 3.13
CA VAL A 142 -0.28 0.86 2.13
C VAL A 142 -0.67 -0.60 2.20
N SER A 143 -1.96 -0.87 2.27
CA SER A 143 -2.53 -2.20 2.16
C SER A 143 -2.90 -2.49 0.70
N TYR A 144 -2.52 -3.66 0.23
CA TYR A 144 -2.79 -4.15 -1.12
C TYR A 144 -3.69 -5.37 -1.05
N SER A 145 -4.75 -5.35 -1.83
CA SER A 145 -5.57 -6.53 -2.11
C SER A 145 -5.13 -7.16 -3.43
N GLY A 146 -5.45 -8.43 -3.59
CA GLY A 146 -5.15 -9.17 -4.80
C GLY A 146 -6.41 -9.74 -5.45
N ARG A 147 -6.31 -10.02 -6.75
CA ARG A 147 -7.23 -10.85 -7.50
C ARG A 147 -6.45 -11.74 -8.46
N PHE A 148 -7.03 -12.88 -8.77
CA PHE A 148 -6.44 -13.82 -9.71
C PHE A 148 -7.46 -14.33 -10.71
N ARG A 149 -6.99 -14.86 -11.80
CA ARG A 149 -7.78 -15.65 -12.75
C ARG A 149 -6.95 -16.81 -13.29
N VAL A 150 -7.62 -17.88 -13.68
CA VAL A 150 -7.01 -19.10 -14.20
C VAL A 150 -7.43 -19.28 -15.65
N ASN A 151 -6.46 -19.57 -16.54
CA ASN A 151 -6.67 -19.82 -17.96
C ASN A 151 -7.55 -18.77 -18.67
N GLY A 152 -7.38 -17.49 -18.33
CA GLY A 152 -8.16 -16.38 -18.90
C GLY A 152 -9.62 -16.33 -18.45
N GLY A 153 -9.99 -17.07 -17.40
CA GLY A 153 -11.35 -17.08 -16.82
C GLY A 153 -11.72 -15.80 -16.09
N ASN A 154 -12.74 -15.89 -15.26
CA ASN A 154 -13.19 -14.75 -14.45
C ASN A 154 -12.22 -14.41 -13.32
N TRP A 155 -12.07 -13.11 -13.03
CA TRP A 155 -11.32 -12.63 -11.87
C TRP A 155 -12.00 -13.03 -10.56
N GLN A 156 -11.21 -13.53 -9.62
CA GLN A 156 -11.59 -13.90 -8.28
C GLN A 156 -10.75 -13.12 -7.28
N ALA A 157 -11.35 -12.66 -6.19
CA ALA A 157 -10.63 -11.98 -5.12
C ALA A 157 -9.77 -12.96 -4.32
N LEU A 158 -8.61 -12.47 -3.86
CA LEU A 158 -7.80 -13.16 -2.85
C LEU A 158 -8.18 -12.65 -1.47
N ASP A 159 -8.30 -13.56 -0.50
CA ASP A 159 -8.61 -13.22 0.90
C ASP A 159 -7.37 -12.79 1.71
N VAL A 160 -6.26 -12.56 1.03
CA VAL A 160 -4.98 -12.14 1.60
C VAL A 160 -4.73 -10.67 1.32
N VAL A 161 -4.26 -9.94 2.34
CA VAL A 161 -3.87 -8.53 2.24
C VAL A 161 -2.38 -8.41 2.52
N LEU A 162 -1.66 -7.72 1.65
CA LEU A 162 -0.25 -7.36 1.85
C LEU A 162 -0.14 -5.92 2.32
N THR A 163 0.89 -5.64 3.12
CA THR A 163 1.22 -4.27 3.51
C THR A 163 2.63 -3.90 3.05
N LYS A 164 2.79 -2.65 2.62
CA LYS A 164 4.09 -2.07 2.25
C LYS A 164 4.23 -0.70 2.87
N ASP A 165 5.37 -0.47 3.49
CA ASP A 165 5.74 0.82 4.05
C ASP A 165 6.47 1.67 3.01
N THR A 166 6.36 2.99 3.14
CA THR A 166 7.24 3.91 2.43
C THR A 166 8.67 3.77 2.96
N VAL A 167 9.65 3.73 2.06
CA VAL A 167 11.06 3.55 2.45
C VAL A 167 11.62 4.82 3.08
N ASP A 168 11.36 5.96 2.44
CA ASP A 168 11.87 7.25 2.89
C ASP A 168 10.77 8.05 3.60
N PRO A 169 11.11 8.71 4.72
CA PRO A 169 10.20 9.63 5.36
C PRO A 169 9.97 10.88 4.50
N LEU A 170 8.75 11.38 4.52
CA LEU A 170 8.43 12.69 3.96
C LEU A 170 8.70 13.76 5.03
N LEU A 171 9.70 14.61 4.81
CA LEU A 171 9.97 15.74 5.71
C LEU A 171 8.89 16.80 5.54
N ILE A 172 8.28 17.22 6.66
CA ILE A 172 7.33 18.34 6.75
C ILE A 172 7.89 19.37 7.72
N ARG A 173 8.18 20.57 7.24
CA ARG A 173 8.63 21.71 8.05
C ARG A 173 7.46 22.65 8.28
N VAL A 174 6.94 22.67 9.50
CA VAL A 174 5.80 23.47 9.87
C VAL A 174 6.27 24.79 10.46
N TRP A 175 5.97 25.86 9.76
CA TRP A 175 6.31 27.22 10.16
C TRP A 175 5.19 27.90 10.93
N TRP A 176 5.55 28.72 11.90
CA TRP A 176 4.66 29.63 12.56
C TRP A 176 4.91 31.05 12.04
N VAL A 177 3.85 31.75 11.68
CA VAL A 177 3.92 33.17 11.33
C VAL A 177 3.34 33.95 12.49
N ASP A 178 4.16 34.75 13.14
CA ASP A 178 3.70 35.78 14.06
C ASP A 178 3.26 36.99 13.18
N VAL A 179 1.97 37.17 13.06
CA VAL A 179 1.46 38.41 12.49
C VAL A 179 1.58 39.46 13.58
N GLY A 180 2.79 40.00 13.73
CA GLY A 180 3.05 41.09 14.64
C GLY A 180 2.06 42.21 14.36
N ARG A 181 1.24 42.54 15.36
CA ARG A 181 0.39 43.72 15.34
C ARG A 181 1.33 44.91 15.20
N VAL A 182 1.40 45.49 14.02
CA VAL A 182 1.97 46.82 13.83
C VAL A 182 1.00 47.77 14.54
N GLY A 183 1.24 48.03 15.79
CA GLY A 183 0.55 49.08 16.51
C GLY A 183 0.98 50.41 15.95
N GLY A 184 0.17 50.98 15.04
CA GLY A 184 0.22 52.38 14.72
C GLY A 184 -0.29 53.17 15.94
N THR A 185 0.57 54.00 16.47
CA THR A 185 0.20 55.11 17.37
C THR A 185 -0.54 56.18 16.62
#